data_bf02809305c2a7d918a10ec2373afb5f
#
_entry.id   bf02809305c2a7d918a10ec2373afb5f
#
_cell.length_a   1.000
_cell.length_b   1.000
_cell.length_c   1.000
_cell.angle_alpha   90.00
_cell.angle_beta   90.00
_cell.angle_gamma   90.00
#
_symmetry.space_group_name_H-M   'P 1'
#
loop_
_entity.id
_entity.type
_entity.pdbx_description
1 polymer ?
#
loop_
_entity_poly.entity_id
_entity_poly.type
_entity_poly.pdbx_seq_one_letter_code
_entity_poly.pdbx_strand_id
1 'polypeptide(L)'
;MIENKTIDDQGIATYPRLSVAPMLDWTDRHCRYFHRLLSRQALLYTEMVTTGALLHGDVPRHLRFHAVEHPVALQLGGSEPADLAQVARLGEQWGYDEINLNCGCPSERVQRGAFGACLMAEPGLVADGVKAMRDAVSIPVTVKHLSLIHISEPTRLRRI
;
A
#
# COMPACT_ATOMS: atom_id res chain seq x y z
N MET A 1 -5.84 -0.27 22.08
CA MET A 1 -6.73 0.46 21.17
C MET A 1 -6.11 1.83 20.94
N ILE A 2 -5.50 2.06 19.81
CA ILE A 2 -5.03 3.40 19.41
C ILE A 2 -5.99 3.83 18.30
N GLU A 3 -6.97 4.65 18.67
CA GLU A 3 -7.82 5.34 17.71
C GLU A 3 -6.98 6.41 17.01
N ASN A 4 -6.36 6.06 15.90
CA ASN A 4 -5.65 7.02 15.04
C ASN A 4 -6.55 7.55 13.90
N LYS A 5 -7.86 7.54 14.07
CA LYS A 5 -8.77 8.33 13.25
C LYS A 5 -8.86 9.72 13.86
N THR A 6 -7.96 10.59 13.51
CA THR A 6 -8.20 12.02 13.68
C THR A 6 -9.32 12.40 12.70
N ILE A 7 -10.52 12.54 13.23
CA ILE A 7 -11.65 13.13 12.53
C ILE A 7 -11.50 14.64 12.75
N ASP A 8 -11.50 15.44 11.69
CA ASP A 8 -11.50 16.89 11.82
C ASP A 8 -12.86 17.39 12.38
N ASP A 9 -12.93 18.68 12.70
CA ASP A 9 -14.12 19.34 13.24
C ASP A 9 -15.35 19.26 12.31
N GLN A 10 -15.17 18.75 11.08
CA GLN A 10 -16.22 18.54 10.07
C GLN A 10 -16.61 17.06 9.90
N GLY A 11 -16.03 16.14 10.70
CA GLY A 11 -16.29 14.70 10.62
C GLY A 11 -15.58 13.98 9.46
N ILE A 12 -14.58 14.62 8.85
CA ILE A 12 -13.79 14.06 7.75
C ILE A 12 -12.58 13.34 8.33
N ALA A 13 -12.37 12.09 7.92
CA ALA A 13 -11.17 11.35 8.31
C ALA A 13 -9.91 12.05 7.77
N THR A 14 -9.08 12.57 8.66
CA THR A 14 -7.82 13.21 8.26
C THR A 14 -6.76 12.14 8.03
N TYR A 15 -6.27 12.08 6.80
CA TYR A 15 -5.11 11.26 6.47
C TYR A 15 -3.84 11.91 7.01
N PRO A 16 -2.81 11.13 7.36
CA PRO A 16 -1.51 11.65 7.75
C PRO A 16 -0.97 12.61 6.68
N ARG A 17 -0.50 13.79 7.11
CA ARG A 17 0.08 14.78 6.18
C ARG A 17 1.41 14.35 5.57
N LEU A 18 2.07 13.37 6.19
CA LEU A 18 3.34 12.81 5.76
C LEU A 18 3.23 11.29 5.74
N SER A 19 3.72 10.69 4.68
CA SER A 19 3.89 9.24 4.57
C SER A 19 5.26 8.89 4.00
N VAL A 20 5.79 7.74 4.40
CA VAL A 20 7.00 7.18 3.79
C VAL A 20 6.56 6.20 2.71
N ALA A 21 6.87 6.51 1.46
CA ALA A 21 6.46 5.72 0.31
C ALA A 21 7.01 4.28 0.37
N PRO A 22 6.26 3.28 -0.11
CA PRO A 22 6.74 1.91 -0.24
C PRO A 22 7.92 1.85 -1.22
N MET A 23 9.02 1.26 -0.78
CA MET A 23 10.25 1.11 -1.57
C MET A 23 10.79 -0.31 -1.38
N LEU A 24 10.81 -1.11 -2.48
CA LEU A 24 11.32 -2.47 -2.46
C LEU A 24 12.80 -2.49 -2.07
N ASP A 25 13.19 -3.45 -1.23
CA ASP A 25 14.51 -3.61 -0.62
C ASP A 25 14.90 -2.49 0.37
N TRP A 26 14.00 -1.56 0.67
CA TRP A 26 14.28 -0.43 1.56
C TRP A 26 13.30 -0.30 2.73
N THR A 27 11.99 -0.29 2.49
CA THR A 27 10.99 -0.09 3.54
C THR A 27 10.59 -1.38 4.26
N ASP A 28 11.59 -2.17 4.61
CA ASP A 28 11.42 -3.32 5.48
C ASP A 28 11.06 -2.89 6.92
N ARG A 29 10.81 -3.86 7.80
CA ARG A 29 10.45 -3.60 9.20
C ARG A 29 11.51 -2.81 9.97
N HIS A 30 12.81 -2.95 9.62
CA HIS A 30 13.89 -2.24 10.31
C HIS A 30 13.93 -0.78 9.89
N CYS A 31 13.77 -0.50 8.60
CA CYS A 31 13.65 0.85 8.06
C CYS A 31 12.40 1.55 8.61
N ARG A 32 11.24 0.88 8.64
CA ARG A 32 10.01 1.45 9.21
C ARG A 32 10.16 1.75 10.71
N TYR A 33 10.77 0.85 11.46
CA TYR A 33 11.09 1.11 12.87
C TYR A 33 11.95 2.37 13.02
N PHE A 34 13.01 2.51 12.23
CA PHE A 34 13.87 3.69 12.22
C PHE A 34 13.09 4.97 11.89
N HIS A 35 12.25 4.97 10.86
CA HIS A 35 11.41 6.12 10.52
C HIS A 35 10.44 6.47 11.66
N ARG A 36 9.94 5.51 12.38
CA ARG A 36 9.06 5.76 13.54
C ARG A 36 9.79 6.46 14.69
N LEU A 37 11.07 6.26 14.85
CA LEU A 37 11.87 7.03 15.81
C LEU A 37 11.97 8.52 15.42
N LEU A 38 11.92 8.81 14.12
CA LEU A 38 11.98 10.18 13.60
C LEU A 38 10.60 10.87 13.61
N SER A 39 9.52 10.12 13.38
CA SER A 39 8.17 10.68 13.34
C SER A 39 7.15 9.70 13.90
N ARG A 40 6.41 10.15 14.91
CA ARG A 40 5.32 9.38 15.52
C ARG A 40 4.04 9.40 14.69
N GLN A 41 3.90 10.35 13.74
CA GLN A 41 2.65 10.62 13.02
C GLN A 41 2.69 10.19 11.55
N ALA A 42 3.87 9.97 10.97
CA ALA A 42 3.99 9.58 9.58
C ALA A 42 3.33 8.20 9.35
N LEU A 43 2.53 8.07 8.28
CA LEU A 43 2.08 6.76 7.81
C LEU A 43 3.24 6.04 7.14
N LEU A 44 3.55 4.84 7.63
CA LEU A 44 4.62 4.02 7.08
C LEU A 44 4.01 2.95 6.18
N TYR A 45 4.62 2.72 5.02
CA TYR A 45 4.21 1.66 4.10
C TYR A 45 5.19 0.49 4.15
N THR A 46 4.67 -0.73 4.03
CA THR A 46 5.50 -1.90 3.76
C THR A 46 6.14 -1.79 2.38
N GLU A 47 7.08 -2.66 2.08
CA GLU A 47 7.39 -2.99 0.70
C GLU A 47 6.16 -3.60 0.03
N MET A 48 6.13 -3.62 -1.31
CA MET A 48 5.05 -4.27 -2.03
C MET A 48 5.10 -5.79 -1.84
N VAL A 49 4.06 -6.37 -1.27
CA VAL A 49 3.88 -7.82 -1.11
C VAL A 49 2.87 -8.31 -2.15
N THR A 50 3.24 -9.32 -2.94
CA THR A 50 2.34 -9.87 -3.97
C THR A 50 1.29 -10.79 -3.36
N THR A 51 0.09 -10.85 -4.00
CA THR A 51 -0.97 -11.79 -3.60
C THR A 51 -0.46 -13.22 -3.55
N GLY A 52 0.31 -13.64 -4.55
CA GLY A 52 0.88 -14.99 -4.59
C GLY A 52 1.84 -15.30 -3.43
N ALA A 53 2.61 -14.30 -2.96
CA ALA A 53 3.49 -14.48 -1.80
C ALA A 53 2.71 -14.72 -0.49
N LEU A 54 1.52 -14.13 -0.36
CA LEU A 54 0.67 -14.31 0.82
C LEU A 54 -0.22 -15.55 0.74
N LEU A 55 -0.68 -15.92 -0.46
CA LEU A 55 -1.56 -17.08 -0.64
C LEU A 55 -0.80 -18.41 -0.62
N HIS A 56 0.46 -18.42 -1.05
CA HIS A 56 1.22 -19.64 -1.26
C HIS A 56 2.58 -19.66 -0.53
N GLY A 57 2.96 -18.56 0.12
CA GLY A 57 4.27 -18.40 0.76
C GLY A 57 4.19 -18.36 2.29
N ASP A 58 5.28 -17.89 2.89
CA ASP A 58 5.43 -17.72 4.35
C ASP A 58 4.82 -16.37 4.78
N VAL A 59 3.53 -16.36 5.13
CA VAL A 59 2.79 -15.18 5.57
C VAL A 59 3.49 -14.44 6.71
N PRO A 60 3.92 -15.10 7.82
CA PRO A 60 4.64 -14.44 8.90
C PRO A 60 5.90 -13.70 8.45
N ARG A 61 6.62 -14.24 7.50
CA ARG A 61 7.81 -13.59 6.94
C ARG A 61 7.49 -12.25 6.29
N HIS A 62 6.37 -12.16 5.60
CA HIS A 62 5.95 -10.98 4.84
C HIS A 62 5.19 -9.95 5.67
N LEU A 63 4.38 -10.41 6.64
CA LEU A 63 3.45 -9.53 7.34
C LEU A 63 3.88 -9.12 8.77
N ARG A 64 4.93 -9.75 9.33
CA ARG A 64 5.36 -9.38 10.69
C ARG A 64 5.92 -7.97 10.76
N PHE A 65 5.47 -7.21 11.73
CA PHE A 65 5.97 -5.89 12.07
C PHE A 65 5.93 -5.69 13.60
N HIS A 66 6.53 -4.62 14.08
CA HIS A 66 6.52 -4.30 15.52
C HIS A 66 5.40 -3.29 15.82
N ALA A 67 4.69 -3.46 16.95
CA ALA A 67 3.57 -2.59 17.33
C ALA A 67 3.92 -1.09 17.35
N VAL A 68 5.18 -0.74 17.56
CA VAL A 68 5.62 0.67 17.51
C VAL A 68 5.57 1.27 16.10
N GLU A 69 5.50 0.45 15.03
CA GLU A 69 5.47 0.94 13.65
C GLU A 69 4.13 1.60 13.26
N HIS A 70 3.07 1.45 14.07
CA HIS A 70 1.78 2.10 13.80
C HIS A 70 1.88 3.64 13.75
N PRO A 71 1.14 4.32 12.82
CA PRO A 71 0.29 3.71 11.80
C PRO A 71 1.11 3.15 10.64
N VAL A 72 0.74 1.94 10.20
CA VAL A 72 1.43 1.21 9.13
C VAL A 72 0.44 0.63 8.11
N ALA A 73 0.71 0.87 6.82
CA ALA A 73 -0.07 0.37 5.69
C ALA A 73 0.62 -0.83 5.03
N LEU A 74 -0.17 -1.85 4.69
CA LEU A 74 0.27 -2.97 3.86
C LEU A 74 0.07 -2.64 2.39
N GLN A 75 1.15 -2.58 1.60
CA GLN A 75 1.03 -2.45 0.16
C GLN A 75 0.99 -3.81 -0.53
N LEU A 76 -0.05 -4.01 -1.34
CA LEU A 76 -0.30 -5.23 -2.10
C LEU A 76 0.00 -5.04 -3.59
N GLY A 77 0.50 -6.08 -4.24
CA GLY A 77 0.63 -6.19 -5.69
C GLY A 77 -0.15 -7.42 -6.18
N GLY A 78 -1.09 -7.18 -7.09
CA GLY A 78 -1.93 -8.21 -7.68
C GLY A 78 -2.97 -7.58 -8.59
N SER A 79 -3.66 -8.40 -9.39
CA SER A 79 -4.69 -7.96 -10.34
C SER A 79 -5.99 -8.74 -10.20
N GLU A 80 -5.98 -9.90 -9.53
CA GLU A 80 -7.19 -10.72 -9.37
C GLU A 80 -8.00 -10.25 -8.15
N PRO A 81 -9.25 -9.77 -8.32
CA PRO A 81 -10.05 -9.22 -7.22
C PRO A 81 -10.29 -10.20 -6.06
N ALA A 82 -10.49 -11.49 -6.36
CA ALA A 82 -10.71 -12.51 -5.33
C ALA A 82 -9.47 -12.72 -4.45
N ASP A 83 -8.29 -12.76 -5.06
CA ASP A 83 -7.01 -12.87 -4.36
C ASP A 83 -6.74 -11.63 -3.51
N LEU A 84 -6.97 -10.44 -4.09
CA LEU A 84 -6.83 -9.17 -3.39
C LEU A 84 -7.72 -9.08 -2.15
N ALA A 85 -8.98 -9.52 -2.25
CA ALA A 85 -9.90 -9.58 -1.12
C ALA A 85 -9.41 -10.52 -0.01
N GLN A 86 -8.86 -11.69 -0.39
CA GLN A 86 -8.35 -12.67 0.57
C GLN A 86 -7.12 -12.14 1.31
N VAL A 87 -6.16 -11.57 0.59
CA VAL A 87 -4.93 -11.04 1.22
C VAL A 87 -5.18 -9.74 2.00
N ALA A 88 -6.18 -8.95 1.61
CA ALA A 88 -6.60 -7.79 2.40
C ALA A 88 -7.10 -8.22 3.79
N ARG A 89 -7.92 -9.28 3.88
CA ARG A 89 -8.34 -9.85 5.18
C ARG A 89 -7.14 -10.30 6.02
N LEU A 90 -6.14 -10.91 5.40
CA LEU A 90 -4.91 -11.26 6.12
C LEU A 90 -4.22 -10.01 6.68
N GLY A 91 -4.11 -8.95 5.89
CA GLY A 91 -3.53 -7.69 6.35
C GLY A 91 -4.27 -7.11 7.55
N GLU A 92 -5.61 -7.06 7.52
CA GLU A 92 -6.42 -6.60 8.65
C GLU A 92 -6.26 -7.50 9.89
N GLN A 93 -6.25 -8.83 9.73
CA GLN A 93 -6.03 -9.79 10.81
C GLN A 93 -4.65 -9.65 11.46
N TRP A 94 -3.63 -9.26 10.70
CA TRP A 94 -2.30 -8.96 11.21
C TRP A 94 -2.18 -7.60 11.88
N GLY A 95 -3.23 -6.77 11.80
CA GLY A 95 -3.32 -5.50 12.51
C GLY A 95 -2.81 -4.29 11.74
N TYR A 96 -2.72 -4.36 10.41
CA TYR A 96 -2.39 -3.18 9.59
C TYR A 96 -3.50 -2.13 9.66
N ASP A 97 -3.11 -0.86 9.61
CA ASP A 97 -4.04 0.27 9.69
C ASP A 97 -4.68 0.62 8.33
N GLU A 98 -4.07 0.21 7.23
CA GLU A 98 -4.51 0.48 5.87
C GLU A 98 -4.05 -0.64 4.93
N ILE A 99 -4.88 -0.94 3.92
CA ILE A 99 -4.49 -1.74 2.75
C ILE A 99 -4.30 -0.81 1.56
N ASN A 100 -3.17 -0.94 0.87
CA ASN A 100 -2.85 -0.11 -0.30
C ASN A 100 -2.59 -0.99 -1.53
N LEU A 101 -3.21 -0.66 -2.67
CA LEU A 101 -2.95 -1.34 -3.94
C LEU A 101 -1.87 -0.61 -4.74
N ASN A 102 -0.86 -1.34 -5.19
CA ASN A 102 0.16 -0.80 -6.09
C ASN A 102 -0.32 -0.79 -7.54
N CYS A 103 -0.49 0.41 -8.10
CA CYS A 103 -0.78 0.65 -9.52
C CYS A 103 0.30 1.51 -10.19
N GLY A 104 1.53 1.51 -9.69
CA GLY A 104 2.56 2.43 -10.20
C GLY A 104 3.95 1.84 -10.38
N CYS A 105 4.22 0.61 -9.95
CA CYS A 105 5.54 0.01 -10.12
C CYS A 105 5.80 -0.35 -11.59
N PRO A 106 6.81 0.23 -12.26
CA PRO A 106 7.08 0.00 -13.68
C PRO A 106 8.07 -1.13 -13.94
N SER A 107 8.51 -1.89 -12.92
CA SER A 107 9.54 -2.92 -13.11
C SER A 107 9.07 -4.05 -14.02
N GLU A 108 9.97 -4.59 -14.85
CA GLU A 108 9.67 -5.70 -15.77
C GLU A 108 9.09 -6.92 -15.05
N ARG A 109 9.56 -7.23 -13.84
CA ARG A 109 9.05 -8.33 -13.03
C ARG A 109 7.58 -8.14 -12.70
N VAL A 110 7.19 -6.92 -12.35
CA VAL A 110 5.82 -6.54 -12.02
C VAL A 110 4.94 -6.55 -13.27
N GLN A 111 5.45 -6.03 -14.39
CA GLN A 111 4.73 -6.05 -15.67
C GLN A 111 4.45 -7.48 -16.18
N ARG A 112 5.41 -8.40 -16.03
CA ARG A 112 5.20 -9.82 -16.35
C ARG A 112 4.11 -10.46 -15.49
N GLY A 113 3.89 -9.96 -14.28
CA GLY A 113 2.81 -10.39 -13.38
C GLY A 113 1.47 -9.71 -13.62
N ALA A 114 1.36 -8.84 -14.64
CA ALA A 114 0.16 -8.07 -15.01
C ALA A 114 -0.42 -7.24 -13.86
N PHE A 115 0.43 -6.63 -13.04
CA PHE A 115 0.04 -5.71 -11.95
C PHE A 115 0.98 -4.49 -11.91
N GLY A 116 0.85 -3.60 -10.92
CA GLY A 116 1.61 -2.37 -10.84
C GLY A 116 1.20 -1.35 -11.89
N ALA A 117 2.16 -0.76 -12.63
CA ALA A 117 1.87 0.30 -13.61
C ALA A 117 0.95 -0.15 -14.76
N CYS A 118 0.96 -1.43 -15.13
CA CYS A 118 0.05 -1.97 -16.17
C CYS A 118 -1.43 -1.75 -15.82
N LEU A 119 -1.78 -1.79 -14.53
CA LEU A 119 -3.16 -1.58 -14.07
C LEU A 119 -3.69 -0.18 -14.36
N MET A 120 -2.82 0.81 -14.61
CA MET A 120 -3.27 2.16 -15.00
C MET A 120 -3.97 2.19 -16.36
N ALA A 121 -3.71 1.20 -17.22
CA ALA A 121 -4.42 1.03 -18.49
C ALA A 121 -5.78 0.33 -18.32
N GLU A 122 -6.06 -0.24 -17.17
CA GLU A 122 -7.25 -1.03 -16.88
C GLU A 122 -8.01 -0.52 -15.63
N PRO A 123 -8.52 0.73 -15.65
CA PRO A 123 -9.14 1.35 -14.48
C PRO A 123 -10.36 0.57 -13.96
N GLY A 124 -11.07 -0.15 -14.82
CA GLY A 124 -12.16 -1.03 -14.42
C GLY A 124 -11.69 -2.16 -13.51
N LEU A 125 -10.59 -2.83 -13.88
CA LEU A 125 -10.00 -3.90 -13.07
C LEU A 125 -9.49 -3.38 -11.71
N VAL A 126 -8.91 -2.17 -11.70
CA VAL A 126 -8.51 -1.51 -10.44
C VAL A 126 -9.74 -1.25 -9.57
N ALA A 127 -10.83 -0.74 -10.15
CA ALA A 127 -12.07 -0.49 -9.41
C ALA A 127 -12.66 -1.77 -8.81
N ASP A 128 -12.67 -2.87 -9.58
CA ASP A 128 -13.15 -4.19 -9.13
C ASP A 128 -12.27 -4.71 -7.98
N GLY A 129 -10.95 -4.62 -8.10
CA GLY A 129 -10.00 -5.00 -7.06
C GLY A 129 -10.17 -4.18 -5.77
N VAL A 130 -10.27 -2.86 -5.89
CA VAL A 130 -10.51 -1.97 -4.74
C VAL A 130 -11.86 -2.27 -4.08
N LYS A 131 -12.91 -2.47 -4.89
CA LYS A 131 -14.22 -2.84 -4.37
C LYS A 131 -14.16 -4.16 -3.60
N ALA A 132 -13.54 -5.19 -4.17
CA ALA A 132 -13.41 -6.50 -3.52
C ALA A 132 -12.66 -6.42 -2.19
N MET A 133 -11.57 -5.63 -2.11
CA MET A 133 -10.86 -5.39 -0.86
C MET A 133 -11.71 -4.64 0.15
N ARG A 134 -12.38 -3.55 -0.25
CA ARG A 134 -13.25 -2.76 0.64
C ARG A 134 -14.43 -3.55 1.20
N ASP A 135 -15.00 -4.44 0.41
CA ASP A 135 -16.08 -5.33 0.86
C ASP A 135 -15.56 -6.41 1.85
N ALA A 136 -14.26 -6.64 1.86
CA ALA A 136 -13.62 -7.68 2.65
C ALA A 136 -13.07 -7.23 4.01
N VAL A 137 -12.78 -5.92 4.17
CA VAL A 137 -12.13 -5.35 5.38
C VAL A 137 -12.84 -4.09 5.86
N SER A 138 -12.63 -3.74 7.14
CA SER A 138 -13.17 -2.52 7.76
C SER A 138 -12.19 -1.35 7.75
N ILE A 139 -10.90 -1.62 7.54
CA ILE A 139 -9.84 -0.62 7.48
C ILE A 139 -9.80 0.08 6.10
N PRO A 140 -9.22 1.29 5.99
CA PRO A 140 -9.11 2.00 4.73
C PRO A 140 -8.42 1.19 3.64
N VAL A 141 -8.94 1.30 2.40
CA VAL A 141 -8.31 0.76 1.19
C VAL A 141 -7.98 1.92 0.26
N THR A 142 -6.71 2.03 -0.12
CA THR A 142 -6.18 3.11 -0.94
C THR A 142 -5.44 2.59 -2.17
N VAL A 143 -5.16 3.46 -3.12
CA VAL A 143 -4.40 3.13 -4.34
C VAL A 143 -3.21 4.07 -4.47
N LYS A 144 -2.04 3.52 -4.73
CA LYS A 144 -0.87 4.29 -5.13
C LYS A 144 -0.57 4.07 -6.60
N HIS A 145 -0.64 5.14 -7.38
CA HIS A 145 -0.36 5.14 -8.81
C HIS A 145 0.73 6.17 -9.17
N LEU A 146 1.17 6.22 -10.43
CA LEU A 146 2.05 7.25 -10.93
C LEU A 146 1.27 8.57 -11.06
N SER A 147 1.91 9.68 -10.66
CA SER A 147 1.33 11.01 -10.82
C SER A 147 1.48 11.51 -12.26
N LEU A 148 0.69 12.53 -12.63
CA LEU A 148 0.76 13.16 -13.94
C LEU A 148 2.16 13.67 -14.29
N ILE A 149 2.95 14.12 -13.31
CA ILE A 149 4.33 14.57 -13.55
C ILE A 149 5.25 13.46 -14.05
N HIS A 150 4.97 12.19 -13.73
CA HIS A 150 5.73 11.05 -14.24
C HIS A 150 5.25 10.59 -15.63
N ILE A 151 4.00 10.92 -15.99
CA ILE A 151 3.37 10.50 -17.25
C ILE A 151 3.38 11.62 -18.28
N SER A 152 3.06 12.85 -17.87
CA SER A 152 2.78 13.96 -18.77
C SER A 152 3.86 15.05 -18.84
N GLU A 153 4.83 15.04 -17.92
CA GLU A 153 5.90 16.05 -17.88
C GLU A 153 7.33 15.45 -17.91
N PRO A 154 7.70 14.65 -18.91
CA PRO A 154 9.07 14.13 -19.01
C PRO A 154 10.11 15.22 -19.24
N THR A 155 9.68 16.43 -19.59
CA THR A 155 10.57 17.57 -19.89
C THR A 155 11.13 18.25 -18.63
N ARG A 156 10.50 18.11 -17.48
CA ARG A 156 10.96 18.71 -16.22
C ARG A 156 12.22 18.05 -15.66
N LEU A 157 12.42 16.76 -15.95
CA LEU A 157 13.62 15.99 -15.57
C LEU A 157 14.87 16.31 -16.41
N ARG A 158 14.73 17.06 -17.51
CA ARG A 158 15.84 17.44 -18.39
C ARG A 158 16.50 18.78 -18.02
N ARG A 159 16.09 19.41 -16.94
CA ARG A 159 16.61 20.72 -16.50
C ARG A 159 17.35 20.69 -15.15
N ILE A 160 17.71 19.49 -14.67
CA ILE A 160 18.60 19.34 -13.50
C ILE A 160 19.95 18.86 -13.96
#